data_2c8120b4ec2370fb2011718d7dc2ca11
#
_entry.id   2c8120b4ec2370fb2011718d7dc2ca11
#
_cell.length_a   1.000
_cell.length_b   1.000
_cell.length_c   1.000
_cell.angle_alpha   90.00
_cell.angle_beta   90.00
_cell.angle_gamma   90.00
#
_symmetry.space_group_name_H-M   'P 1'
#
loop_
_entity.id
_entity.type
_entity.pdbx_description
1 polymer ?
#
loop_
_entity_poly.entity_id
_entity_poly.type
_entity_poly.pdbx_seq_one_letter_code
_entity_poly.pdbx_strand_id
1 'polypeptide(L)'
;MKRLAFALLLSAALLSCGEKVPRVAPVGPNEVIVAFGDSLTYGTGAAETESYPVVLGQLIGRKVVKAGVPGELTAQGLMRLPRVIEEHRPALMIVCLGGNDMLRRMDEAQVRKNLREIIGVIRAQGIAVVLVGVPKPALIASAPAFYDELAKEFGIPYEGKVVTDVMYQLELKADPIHPNAKGYRRMAEAIAELLKKAGAI
;
A
#
# COMPACT_ATOMS: atom_id res chain seq x y z
N MET A 1 51.79 -9.10 46.07
CA MET A 1 51.03 -8.02 45.46
C MET A 1 50.41 -8.55 44.17
N LYS A 2 49.14 -8.98 44.23
CA LYS A 2 48.41 -9.56 43.06
C LYS A 2 47.52 -8.47 42.48
N ARG A 3 47.77 -8.10 41.21
CA ARG A 3 46.97 -7.14 40.47
C ARG A 3 45.81 -7.89 39.82
N LEU A 4 44.57 -7.68 40.26
CA LEU A 4 43.35 -8.11 39.59
C LEU A 4 43.09 -7.19 38.40
N ALA A 5 43.10 -7.72 37.19
CA ALA A 5 42.63 -7.05 35.98
C ALA A 5 41.13 -7.28 35.88
N PHE A 6 40.33 -6.21 36.00
CA PHE A 6 38.87 -6.23 35.80
C PHE A 6 38.61 -6.00 34.32
N ALA A 7 38.25 -7.06 33.58
CA ALA A 7 37.85 -6.98 32.20
C ALA A 7 36.38 -6.54 32.11
N LEU A 8 36.16 -5.29 31.70
CA LEU A 8 34.82 -4.75 31.42
C LEU A 8 34.38 -5.29 30.04
N LEU A 9 33.50 -6.27 30.04
CA LEU A 9 32.79 -6.71 28.82
C LEU A 9 31.70 -5.69 28.44
N LEU A 10 32.01 -4.82 27.48
CA LEU A 10 31.08 -3.90 26.89
C LEU A 10 30.19 -4.69 25.89
N SER A 11 29.02 -5.13 26.31
CA SER A 11 28.02 -5.71 25.45
C SER A 11 27.41 -4.61 24.58
N ALA A 12 27.90 -4.45 23.34
CA ALA A 12 27.29 -3.61 22.34
C ALA A 12 25.98 -4.29 21.88
N ALA A 13 24.87 -3.90 22.47
CA ALA A 13 23.55 -4.20 21.93
C ALA A 13 23.41 -3.47 20.58
N LEU A 14 23.58 -4.20 19.49
CA LEU A 14 23.23 -3.74 18.14
C LEU A 14 21.72 -3.52 18.11
N LEU A 15 21.29 -2.29 18.42
CA LEU A 15 19.95 -1.82 18.14
C LEU A 15 19.78 -1.84 16.63
N SER A 16 19.17 -2.92 16.11
CA SER A 16 18.68 -2.99 14.75
C SER A 16 17.58 -1.92 14.59
N CYS A 17 17.96 -0.71 14.20
CA CYS A 17 17.06 0.35 13.77
C CYS A 17 16.49 0.03 12.38
N GLY A 18 15.77 -1.08 12.23
CA GLY A 18 14.82 -1.27 11.14
C GLY A 18 13.50 -0.65 11.60
N GLU A 19 12.97 0.29 10.82
CA GLU A 19 11.63 0.85 11.07
C GLU A 19 10.63 -0.31 11.14
N LYS A 20 10.06 -0.55 12.33
CA LYS A 20 9.15 -1.70 12.53
C LYS A 20 7.85 -1.41 11.79
N VAL A 21 7.50 -2.29 10.86
CA VAL A 21 6.20 -2.23 10.19
C VAL A 21 5.08 -2.32 11.24
N PRO A 22 4.12 -1.37 11.25
CA PRO A 22 2.98 -1.44 12.14
C PRO A 22 2.22 -2.76 12.00
N ARG A 23 1.78 -3.32 13.12
CA ARG A 23 1.03 -4.59 13.12
C ARG A 23 -0.45 -4.31 12.86
N VAL A 24 -1.09 -5.25 12.15
CA VAL A 24 -2.54 -5.27 11.96
C VAL A 24 -3.10 -6.60 12.45
N ALA A 25 -4.41 -6.66 12.66
CA ALA A 25 -5.07 -7.91 13.00
C ALA A 25 -4.88 -8.94 11.86
N PRO A 26 -4.62 -10.22 12.18
CA PRO A 26 -4.56 -11.27 11.17
C PRO A 26 -5.88 -11.38 10.42
N VAL A 27 -5.80 -11.53 9.09
CA VAL A 27 -6.96 -11.78 8.23
C VAL A 27 -7.19 -13.29 8.19
N GLY A 28 -8.36 -13.71 8.62
CA GLY A 28 -8.75 -15.13 8.62
C GLY A 28 -8.87 -15.70 7.20
N PRO A 29 -8.88 -17.04 7.05
CA PRO A 29 -8.88 -17.70 5.74
C PRO A 29 -10.14 -17.39 4.90
N ASN A 30 -11.26 -17.12 5.55
CA ASN A 30 -12.55 -16.81 4.90
C ASN A 30 -12.89 -15.32 4.85
N GLU A 31 -12.02 -14.47 5.41
CA GLU A 31 -12.21 -13.04 5.40
C GLU A 31 -11.76 -12.40 4.10
N VAL A 32 -12.35 -11.25 3.79
CA VAL A 32 -12.15 -10.55 2.53
C VAL A 32 -11.12 -9.43 2.70
N ILE A 33 -10.16 -9.38 1.78
CA ILE A 33 -9.32 -8.21 1.56
C ILE A 33 -9.90 -7.44 0.37
N VAL A 34 -10.07 -6.12 0.50
CA VAL A 34 -10.46 -5.27 -0.64
C VAL A 34 -9.26 -4.44 -1.07
N ALA A 35 -8.87 -4.56 -2.33
CA ALA A 35 -7.97 -3.64 -3.00
C ALA A 35 -8.79 -2.47 -3.57
N PHE A 36 -8.64 -1.29 -2.99
CA PHE A 36 -9.40 -0.09 -3.30
C PHE A 36 -8.49 0.95 -3.97
N GLY A 37 -8.87 1.45 -5.15
CA GLY A 37 -8.05 2.42 -5.88
C GLY A 37 -8.55 2.72 -7.27
N ASP A 38 -7.63 3.16 -8.11
CA ASP A 38 -7.88 3.62 -9.48
C ASP A 38 -7.53 2.56 -10.56
N SER A 39 -6.97 3.01 -11.69
CA SER A 39 -6.54 2.15 -12.80
C SER A 39 -5.44 1.16 -12.41
N LEU A 40 -4.58 1.51 -11.45
CA LEU A 40 -3.55 0.60 -10.94
C LEU A 40 -4.18 -0.60 -10.22
N THR A 41 -5.24 -0.36 -9.47
CA THR A 41 -5.99 -1.42 -8.78
C THR A 41 -6.91 -2.18 -9.74
N TYR A 42 -7.46 -1.51 -10.75
CA TYR A 42 -8.22 -2.17 -11.82
C TYR A 42 -7.36 -3.13 -12.63
N GLY A 43 -6.10 -2.80 -12.86
CA GLY A 43 -5.15 -3.60 -13.65
C GLY A 43 -5.06 -3.15 -15.11
N THR A 44 -5.25 -1.84 -15.39
CA THR A 44 -5.07 -1.28 -16.73
C THR A 44 -3.66 -1.57 -17.25
N GLY A 45 -3.54 -2.09 -18.47
CA GLY A 45 -2.26 -2.45 -19.09
C GLY A 45 -1.89 -3.94 -19.00
N ALA A 46 -2.74 -4.76 -18.35
CA ALA A 46 -2.60 -6.22 -18.28
C ALA A 46 -3.94 -6.93 -18.44
N ALA A 47 -3.91 -8.25 -18.60
CA ALA A 47 -5.14 -9.04 -18.59
C ALA A 47 -5.79 -9.00 -17.19
N GLU A 48 -7.10 -9.25 -17.12
CA GLU A 48 -7.85 -9.17 -15.86
C GLU A 48 -7.26 -10.06 -14.76
N THR A 49 -6.82 -11.27 -15.13
CA THR A 49 -6.20 -12.24 -14.22
C THR A 49 -4.78 -11.88 -13.77
N GLU A 50 -4.17 -10.86 -14.38
CA GLU A 50 -2.80 -10.43 -14.14
C GLU A 50 -2.71 -9.12 -13.33
N SER A 51 -3.86 -8.53 -12.96
CA SER A 51 -3.91 -7.37 -12.07
C SER A 51 -3.34 -7.70 -10.69
N TYR A 52 -2.69 -6.72 -10.01
CA TYR A 52 -2.07 -7.02 -8.72
C TYR A 52 -3.03 -7.59 -7.67
N PRO A 53 -4.32 -7.20 -7.59
CA PRO A 53 -5.21 -7.80 -6.59
C PRO A 53 -5.45 -9.28 -6.83
N VAL A 54 -5.60 -9.70 -8.10
CA VAL A 54 -5.80 -11.11 -8.45
C VAL A 54 -4.53 -11.92 -8.15
N VAL A 55 -3.38 -11.43 -8.60
CA VAL A 55 -2.08 -12.09 -8.33
C VAL A 55 -1.80 -12.15 -6.84
N LEU A 56 -2.10 -11.09 -6.08
CA LEU A 56 -1.97 -11.08 -4.62
C LEU A 56 -2.81 -12.16 -3.98
N GLY A 57 -4.08 -12.27 -4.36
CA GLY A 57 -4.98 -13.31 -3.85
C GLY A 57 -4.42 -14.72 -4.05
N GLN A 58 -3.85 -14.99 -5.23
CA GLN A 58 -3.18 -16.25 -5.54
C GLN A 58 -1.94 -16.48 -4.65
N LEU A 59 -1.09 -15.47 -4.48
CA LEU A 59 0.14 -15.56 -3.69
C LEU A 59 -0.10 -15.83 -2.21
N ILE A 60 -1.15 -15.22 -1.66
CA ILE A 60 -1.42 -15.31 -0.21
C ILE A 60 -2.51 -16.33 0.16
N GLY A 61 -3.16 -16.95 -0.82
CA GLY A 61 -4.24 -17.92 -0.59
C GLY A 61 -5.44 -17.28 0.13
N ARG A 62 -5.80 -16.03 -0.22
CA ARG A 62 -6.91 -15.28 0.39
C ARG A 62 -7.79 -14.65 -0.70
N LYS A 63 -9.05 -14.40 -0.35
CA LYS A 63 -9.96 -13.66 -1.24
C LYS A 63 -9.57 -12.18 -1.25
N VAL A 64 -9.09 -11.71 -2.40
CA VAL A 64 -8.83 -10.29 -2.65
C VAL A 64 -9.83 -9.78 -3.69
N VAL A 65 -10.69 -8.85 -3.29
CA VAL A 65 -11.66 -8.20 -4.17
C VAL A 65 -11.01 -7.00 -4.84
N LYS A 66 -11.15 -6.93 -6.15
CA LYS A 66 -10.66 -5.82 -6.98
C LYS A 66 -11.71 -4.71 -7.04
N ALA A 67 -11.50 -3.62 -6.32
CA ALA A 67 -12.37 -2.44 -6.28
C ALA A 67 -11.64 -1.21 -6.86
N GLY A 68 -11.07 -1.34 -8.06
CA GLY A 68 -10.40 -0.28 -8.79
C GLY A 68 -11.34 0.35 -9.83
N VAL A 69 -11.28 1.69 -9.97
CA VAL A 69 -12.02 2.45 -11.00
C VAL A 69 -11.03 3.31 -11.80
N PRO A 70 -10.80 2.99 -13.10
CA PRO A 70 -9.86 3.77 -13.92
C PRO A 70 -10.20 5.25 -13.95
N GLY A 71 -9.17 6.11 -13.79
CA GLY A 71 -9.31 7.56 -13.81
C GLY A 71 -9.87 8.19 -12.53
N GLU A 72 -10.14 7.38 -11.49
CA GLU A 72 -10.74 7.84 -10.25
C GLU A 72 -9.84 8.80 -9.47
N LEU A 73 -10.44 9.89 -8.98
CA LEU A 73 -9.82 10.86 -8.07
C LEU A 73 -10.09 10.46 -6.62
N THR A 74 -9.25 10.96 -5.71
CA THR A 74 -9.42 10.70 -4.26
C THR A 74 -10.80 11.14 -3.74
N ALA A 75 -11.34 12.26 -4.23
CA ALA A 75 -12.67 12.74 -3.87
C ALA A 75 -13.78 11.77 -4.31
N GLN A 76 -13.66 11.19 -5.50
CA GLN A 76 -14.62 10.21 -6.02
C GLN A 76 -14.53 8.88 -5.24
N GLY A 77 -13.29 8.43 -4.96
CA GLY A 77 -13.07 7.27 -4.11
C GLY A 77 -13.69 7.42 -2.74
N LEU A 78 -13.53 8.59 -2.10
CA LEU A 78 -14.16 8.89 -0.81
C LEU A 78 -15.69 8.77 -0.87
N MET A 79 -16.31 9.26 -1.93
CA MET A 79 -17.78 9.19 -2.09
C MET A 79 -18.30 7.75 -2.23
N ARG A 80 -17.59 6.86 -2.94
CA ARG A 80 -18.05 5.47 -3.13
C ARG A 80 -17.60 4.51 -2.03
N LEU A 81 -16.66 4.91 -1.18
CA LEU A 81 -16.07 4.06 -0.14
C LEU A 81 -17.11 3.39 0.77
N PRO A 82 -18.15 4.10 1.30
CA PRO A 82 -19.16 3.46 2.18
C PRO A 82 -19.84 2.28 1.51
N ARG A 83 -20.22 2.41 0.22
CA ARG A 83 -20.86 1.34 -0.53
C ARG A 83 -19.93 0.14 -0.71
N VAL A 84 -18.64 0.35 -0.99
CA VAL A 84 -17.66 -0.73 -1.13
C VAL A 84 -17.49 -1.50 0.18
N ILE A 85 -17.44 -0.80 1.31
CA ILE A 85 -17.35 -1.41 2.64
C ILE A 85 -18.60 -2.24 2.95
N GLU A 86 -19.79 -1.69 2.71
CA GLU A 86 -21.07 -2.37 2.93
C GLU A 86 -21.20 -3.65 2.10
N GLU A 87 -20.85 -3.56 0.79
CA GLU A 87 -20.97 -4.67 -0.15
C GLU A 87 -20.03 -5.83 0.16
N HIS A 88 -18.78 -5.52 0.53
CA HIS A 88 -17.73 -6.55 0.66
C HIS A 88 -17.37 -6.92 2.09
N ARG A 89 -17.71 -6.09 3.08
CA ARG A 89 -17.42 -6.27 4.52
C ARG A 89 -15.98 -6.74 4.76
N PRO A 90 -14.97 -5.98 4.30
CA PRO A 90 -13.58 -6.42 4.36
C PRO A 90 -13.05 -6.44 5.79
N ALA A 91 -12.14 -7.38 6.09
CA ALA A 91 -11.31 -7.36 7.28
C ALA A 91 -10.10 -6.43 7.10
N LEU A 92 -9.65 -6.24 5.85
CA LEU A 92 -8.52 -5.38 5.49
C LEU A 92 -8.77 -4.69 4.15
N MET A 93 -8.39 -3.41 4.05
CA MET A 93 -8.38 -2.66 2.79
C MET A 93 -6.96 -2.23 2.41
N ILE A 94 -6.59 -2.47 1.16
CA ILE A 94 -5.37 -1.95 0.54
C ILE A 94 -5.77 -0.71 -0.26
N VAL A 95 -5.32 0.48 0.15
CA VAL A 95 -5.65 1.75 -0.50
C VAL A 95 -4.49 2.17 -1.42
N CYS A 96 -4.76 2.23 -2.74
CA CYS A 96 -3.82 2.66 -3.78
C CYS A 96 -4.53 3.69 -4.66
N LEU A 97 -4.48 4.97 -4.28
CA LEU A 97 -5.26 6.04 -4.90
C LEU A 97 -4.53 7.38 -4.79
N GLY A 98 -4.81 8.31 -5.70
CA GLY A 98 -4.23 9.66 -5.72
C GLY A 98 -3.38 9.94 -6.96
N GLY A 99 -3.05 8.93 -7.77
CA GLY A 99 -2.27 9.11 -8.99
C GLY A 99 -2.95 10.05 -9.98
N ASN A 100 -4.26 9.93 -10.18
CA ASN A 100 -5.01 10.78 -11.11
C ASN A 100 -5.13 12.23 -10.64
N ASP A 101 -5.21 12.47 -9.32
CA ASP A 101 -5.19 13.82 -8.76
C ASP A 101 -3.87 14.52 -9.11
N MET A 102 -2.73 13.82 -8.95
CA MET A 102 -1.40 14.33 -9.27
C MET A 102 -1.19 14.52 -10.77
N LEU A 103 -1.66 13.59 -11.61
CA LEU A 103 -1.63 13.74 -13.07
C LEU A 103 -2.40 14.98 -13.53
N ARG A 104 -3.52 15.30 -12.88
CA ARG A 104 -4.33 16.47 -13.13
C ARG A 104 -3.85 17.73 -12.39
N ARG A 105 -2.72 17.67 -11.70
CA ARG A 105 -2.11 18.77 -10.93
C ARG A 105 -3.07 19.38 -9.90
N MET A 106 -3.87 18.56 -9.26
CA MET A 106 -4.77 18.99 -8.20
C MET A 106 -3.96 19.40 -6.95
N ASP A 107 -4.59 20.17 -6.07
CA ASP A 107 -3.97 20.61 -4.82
C ASP A 107 -3.61 19.41 -3.93
N GLU A 108 -2.33 19.26 -3.61
CA GLU A 108 -1.82 18.16 -2.77
C GLU A 108 -2.43 18.17 -1.36
N ALA A 109 -2.75 19.34 -0.81
CA ALA A 109 -3.39 19.43 0.50
C ALA A 109 -4.80 18.82 0.46
N GLN A 110 -5.54 19.01 -0.65
CA GLN A 110 -6.84 18.39 -0.84
C GLN A 110 -6.73 16.87 -1.04
N VAL A 111 -5.75 16.40 -1.83
CA VAL A 111 -5.48 14.96 -2.02
C VAL A 111 -5.17 14.31 -0.67
N ARG A 112 -4.25 14.89 0.11
CA ARG A 112 -3.91 14.45 1.46
C ARG A 112 -5.14 14.40 2.38
N LYS A 113 -5.98 15.45 2.34
CA LYS A 113 -7.23 15.51 3.13
C LYS A 113 -8.16 14.34 2.78
N ASN A 114 -8.41 14.13 1.47
CA ASN A 114 -9.28 13.06 1.01
C ASN A 114 -8.77 11.68 1.43
N LEU A 115 -7.46 11.41 1.27
CA LEU A 115 -6.85 10.15 1.71
C LEU A 115 -6.93 9.97 3.23
N ARG A 116 -6.73 11.04 4.02
CA ARG A 116 -6.91 11.00 5.48
C ARG A 116 -8.35 10.61 5.84
N GLU A 117 -9.33 11.18 5.17
CA GLU A 117 -10.75 10.88 5.39
C GLU A 117 -11.06 9.43 4.98
N ILE A 118 -10.56 8.94 3.84
CA ILE A 118 -10.68 7.54 3.41
C ILE A 118 -10.14 6.59 4.48
N ILE A 119 -8.91 6.80 4.95
CA ILE A 119 -8.29 5.97 6.00
C ILE A 119 -9.11 6.06 7.30
N GLY A 120 -9.54 7.26 7.68
CA GLY A 120 -10.36 7.48 8.88
C GLY A 120 -11.68 6.73 8.85
N VAL A 121 -12.42 6.78 7.73
CA VAL A 121 -13.68 6.05 7.53
C VAL A 121 -13.47 4.54 7.63
N ILE A 122 -12.44 4.00 6.98
CA ILE A 122 -12.13 2.56 7.04
C ILE A 122 -11.82 2.14 8.48
N ARG A 123 -10.93 2.89 9.16
CA ARG A 123 -10.53 2.61 10.54
C ARG A 123 -11.68 2.71 11.55
N ALA A 124 -12.59 3.67 11.35
CA ALA A 124 -13.78 3.83 12.21
C ALA A 124 -14.73 2.62 12.16
N GLN A 125 -14.65 1.81 11.10
CA GLN A 125 -15.38 0.53 10.97
C GLN A 125 -14.62 -0.67 11.56
N GLY A 126 -13.46 -0.46 12.19
CA GLY A 126 -12.61 -1.53 12.72
C GLY A 126 -11.83 -2.30 11.64
N ILE A 127 -11.82 -1.83 10.40
CA ILE A 127 -11.17 -2.47 9.27
C ILE A 127 -9.67 -2.10 9.26
N ALA A 128 -8.79 -3.08 9.05
CA ALA A 128 -7.36 -2.85 8.89
C ALA A 128 -7.08 -2.12 7.56
N VAL A 129 -6.04 -1.26 7.55
CA VAL A 129 -5.64 -0.51 6.35
C VAL A 129 -4.18 -0.76 6.05
N VAL A 130 -3.88 -0.95 4.78
CA VAL A 130 -2.54 -0.88 4.18
C VAL A 130 -2.55 0.23 3.14
N LEU A 131 -1.60 1.14 3.19
CA LEU A 131 -1.49 2.24 2.24
C LEU A 131 -0.39 1.95 1.22
N VAL A 132 -0.69 2.19 -0.06
CA VAL A 132 0.28 2.08 -1.16
C VAL A 132 0.49 3.47 -1.75
N GLY A 133 1.73 3.94 -1.74
CA GLY A 133 2.10 5.23 -2.31
C GLY A 133 2.13 5.20 -3.83
N VAL A 134 1.55 6.21 -4.44
CA VAL A 134 1.57 6.40 -5.89
C VAL A 134 2.50 7.55 -6.23
N PRO A 135 3.46 7.37 -7.17
CA PRO A 135 4.41 8.41 -7.50
C PRO A 135 3.75 9.59 -8.21
N LYS A 136 4.24 10.79 -7.92
CA LYS A 136 3.91 12.01 -8.66
C LYS A 136 4.72 12.02 -9.97
N PRO A 137 4.11 12.37 -11.13
CA PRO A 137 4.84 12.55 -12.37
C PRO A 137 5.93 13.63 -12.22
N ALA A 138 7.19 13.24 -12.35
CA ALA A 138 8.35 14.12 -12.28
C ALA A 138 9.54 13.46 -12.99
N LEU A 139 10.62 14.24 -13.23
CA LEU A 139 11.88 13.70 -13.78
C LEU A 139 12.47 12.62 -12.85
N ILE A 140 12.35 12.85 -11.53
CA ILE A 140 12.64 11.85 -10.50
C ILE A 140 11.31 11.65 -9.76
N ALA A 141 10.55 10.64 -10.19
CA ALA A 141 9.26 10.34 -9.58
C ALA A 141 9.46 9.64 -8.23
N SER A 142 8.63 9.99 -7.27
CA SER A 142 8.50 9.32 -5.98
C SER A 142 7.09 9.53 -5.45
N ALA A 143 6.66 8.68 -4.54
CA ALA A 143 5.43 8.94 -3.81
C ALA A 143 5.63 10.20 -2.94
N PRO A 144 4.71 11.19 -2.98
CA PRO A 144 4.77 12.36 -2.12
C PRO A 144 4.84 12.00 -0.63
N ALA A 145 5.54 12.83 0.16
CA ALA A 145 5.78 12.60 1.58
C ALA A 145 4.48 12.43 2.40
N PHE A 146 3.38 13.03 1.96
CA PHE A 146 2.11 12.94 2.67
C PHE A 146 1.57 11.48 2.80
N TYR A 147 1.96 10.54 1.92
CA TYR A 147 1.59 9.12 2.09
C TYR A 147 2.26 8.53 3.33
N ASP A 148 3.56 8.74 3.48
CA ASP A 148 4.32 8.28 4.64
C ASP A 148 3.84 8.97 5.93
N GLU A 149 3.59 10.28 5.86
CA GLU A 149 3.03 11.05 6.97
C GLU A 149 1.67 10.51 7.43
N LEU A 150 0.76 10.20 6.49
CA LEU A 150 -0.53 9.59 6.80
C LEU A 150 -0.36 8.18 7.39
N ALA A 151 0.55 7.38 6.83
CA ALA A 151 0.82 6.06 7.38
C ALA A 151 1.32 6.12 8.83
N LYS A 152 2.21 7.07 9.14
CA LYS A 152 2.69 7.34 10.50
C LYS A 152 1.59 7.88 11.41
N GLU A 153 0.78 8.83 10.93
CA GLU A 153 -0.34 9.41 11.66
C GLU A 153 -1.35 8.34 12.12
N PHE A 154 -1.67 7.40 11.25
CA PHE A 154 -2.63 6.34 11.55
C PHE A 154 -2.00 5.06 12.12
N GLY A 155 -0.66 4.96 12.15
CA GLY A 155 0.05 3.76 12.58
C GLY A 155 -0.28 2.54 11.71
N ILE A 156 -0.31 2.71 10.38
CA ILE A 156 -0.67 1.68 9.41
C ILE A 156 0.52 1.25 8.54
N PRO A 157 0.56 0.00 8.05
CA PRO A 157 1.57 -0.46 7.11
C PRO A 157 1.54 0.35 5.81
N TYR A 158 2.74 0.65 5.28
CA TYR A 158 2.92 1.47 4.09
C TYR A 158 3.90 0.85 3.10
N GLU A 159 3.49 0.75 1.84
CA GLU A 159 4.35 0.42 0.71
C GLU A 159 4.56 1.67 -0.16
N GLY A 160 5.72 2.30 -0.02
CA GLY A 160 6.01 3.60 -0.64
C GLY A 160 6.88 3.55 -1.89
N LYS A 161 7.37 2.36 -2.29
CA LYS A 161 8.42 2.25 -3.32
C LYS A 161 7.99 1.48 -4.56
N VAL A 162 7.23 0.39 -4.41
CA VAL A 162 7.01 -0.57 -5.49
C VAL A 162 6.39 0.05 -6.74
N VAL A 163 5.43 0.97 -6.60
CA VAL A 163 4.83 1.62 -7.77
C VAL A 163 5.86 2.48 -8.48
N THR A 164 6.66 3.23 -7.73
CA THR A 164 7.78 4.02 -8.28
C THR A 164 8.77 3.13 -9.00
N ASP A 165 9.22 2.05 -8.37
CA ASP A 165 10.23 1.12 -8.94
C ASP A 165 9.73 0.50 -10.25
N VAL A 166 8.45 0.11 -10.30
CA VAL A 166 7.81 -0.41 -11.52
C VAL A 166 7.75 0.66 -12.61
N MET A 167 7.41 1.91 -12.26
CA MET A 167 7.31 3.00 -13.24
C MET A 167 8.66 3.41 -13.84
N TYR A 168 9.78 3.12 -13.19
CA TYR A 168 11.13 3.37 -13.74
C TYR A 168 11.66 2.28 -14.67
N GLN A 169 11.09 1.08 -14.67
CA GLN A 169 11.56 -0.05 -15.46
C GLN A 169 10.66 -0.25 -16.68
N LEU A 170 11.21 -0.01 -17.89
CA LEU A 170 10.44 -0.07 -19.14
C LEU A 170 9.82 -1.46 -19.37
N GLU A 171 10.51 -2.53 -18.99
CA GLU A 171 10.07 -3.92 -19.12
C GLU A 171 8.91 -4.29 -18.18
N LEU A 172 8.59 -3.43 -17.20
CA LEU A 172 7.48 -3.62 -16.26
C LEU A 172 6.24 -2.79 -16.59
N LYS A 173 6.29 -2.02 -17.68
CA LYS A 173 5.21 -1.10 -18.08
C LYS A 173 4.52 -1.54 -19.36
N ALA A 174 3.23 -1.23 -19.45
CA ALA A 174 2.43 -1.32 -20.67
C ALA A 174 2.40 0.03 -21.41
N ASP A 175 2.39 1.13 -20.66
CA ASP A 175 2.41 2.50 -21.15
C ASP A 175 3.14 3.44 -20.14
N PRO A 176 3.21 4.77 -20.36
CA PRO A 176 3.93 5.67 -19.45
C PRO A 176 3.50 5.66 -17.98
N ILE A 177 2.27 5.26 -17.68
CA ILE A 177 1.67 5.37 -16.34
C ILE A 177 1.05 4.07 -15.80
N HIS A 178 1.04 2.98 -16.59
CA HIS A 178 0.47 1.71 -16.16
C HIS A 178 1.50 0.57 -16.22
N PRO A 179 1.53 -0.30 -15.21
CA PRO A 179 2.27 -1.56 -15.25
C PRO A 179 1.73 -2.51 -16.33
N ASN A 180 2.59 -3.40 -16.81
CA ASN A 180 2.17 -4.63 -17.49
C ASN A 180 2.02 -5.78 -16.48
N ALA A 181 1.74 -6.99 -16.95
CA ALA A 181 1.59 -8.18 -16.11
C ALA A 181 2.76 -8.42 -15.14
N LYS A 182 4.01 -8.22 -15.61
CA LYS A 182 5.22 -8.35 -14.78
C LYS A 182 5.27 -7.28 -13.69
N GLY A 183 4.93 -6.03 -14.04
CA GLY A 183 4.86 -4.92 -13.09
C GLY A 183 3.79 -5.14 -12.02
N TYR A 184 2.61 -5.61 -12.39
CA TYR A 184 1.55 -5.95 -11.43
C TYR A 184 1.93 -7.11 -10.52
N ARG A 185 2.62 -8.14 -11.05
CA ARG A 185 3.16 -9.20 -10.20
C ARG A 185 4.14 -8.66 -9.17
N ARG A 186 5.05 -7.74 -9.58
CA ARG A 186 5.99 -7.09 -8.66
C ARG A 186 5.29 -6.30 -7.56
N MET A 187 4.20 -5.59 -7.90
CA MET A 187 3.36 -4.90 -6.90
C MET A 187 2.73 -5.90 -5.93
N ALA A 188 2.15 -6.99 -6.44
CA ALA A 188 1.54 -8.04 -5.62
C ALA A 188 2.54 -8.68 -4.63
N GLU A 189 3.76 -8.96 -5.09
CA GLU A 189 4.83 -9.54 -4.27
C GLU A 189 5.24 -8.59 -3.14
N ALA A 190 5.43 -7.30 -3.43
CA ALA A 190 5.79 -6.29 -2.42
C ALA A 190 4.68 -6.12 -1.37
N ILE A 191 3.42 -6.09 -1.81
CA ILE A 191 2.28 -5.99 -0.90
C ILE A 191 2.14 -7.28 -0.05
N ALA A 192 2.34 -8.46 -0.63
CA ALA A 192 2.34 -9.73 0.12
C ALA A 192 3.40 -9.74 1.23
N GLU A 193 4.62 -9.29 0.91
CA GLU A 193 5.70 -9.15 1.90
C GLU A 193 5.34 -8.14 3.01
N LEU A 194 4.72 -7.02 2.66
CA LEU A 194 4.27 -6.04 3.64
C LEU A 194 3.20 -6.64 4.57
N LEU A 195 2.21 -7.36 4.01
CA LEU A 195 1.16 -8.04 4.77
C LEU A 195 1.74 -9.07 5.76
N LYS A 196 2.74 -9.88 5.33
CA LYS A 196 3.46 -10.80 6.21
C LYS A 196 4.18 -10.06 7.34
N LYS A 197 4.94 -9.02 7.02
CA LYS A 197 5.65 -8.21 8.02
C LYS A 197 4.70 -7.55 9.02
N ALA A 198 3.54 -7.11 8.56
CA ALA A 198 2.49 -6.54 9.39
C ALA A 198 1.73 -7.60 10.22
N GLY A 199 1.91 -8.90 9.94
CA GLY A 199 1.21 -10.00 10.61
C GLY A 199 -0.25 -10.15 10.19
N ALA A 200 -0.61 -9.64 9.01
CA ALA A 200 -1.94 -9.79 8.42
C ALA A 200 -2.20 -11.21 7.90
N ILE A 201 -1.12 -11.89 7.46
CA ILE A 201 -1.15 -13.25 6.88
C ILE A 201 0.00 -14.07 7.41
#